data_78630b12475db22b602a6496f97ecce1
#
_entry.id   78630b12475db22b602a6496f97ecce1
#
_cell.length_a   1.000
_cell.length_b   1.000
_cell.length_c   1.000
_cell.angle_alpha   90.00
_cell.angle_beta   90.00
_cell.angle_gamma   90.00
#
_symmetry.space_group_name_H-M   'P 1'
#
loop_
_entity.id
_entity.type
_entity.pdbx_description
1 polymer ?
#
loop_
_entity_poly.entity_id
_entity_poly.type
_entity_poly.pdbx_seq_one_letter_code
_entity_poly.pdbx_strand_id
1 'polypeptide(L)'
;MRGISITFLLLGLLSAMAFAWLSYSRTSKKLVGDHRPIVSTNYKFPIKEFQKLQNKASDAKTFSKADGFDTSFCFLIDMSLPANRKRFFIYNFKKDTIQNSGLVAHGNCNQYWLEGRKYGNDVGCGCTSLGKYRIGNSYYGRFGLAFKLYGLDKTNSNAFNRYVVLHAHDCVPDHEVTDEVCQSNGCPMVATQFLKVLEPMIKGAKKPVLLWIFE
;
A
#
# COMPACT_ATOMS: atom_id res chain seq x y z
N MET A 1 6.75 12.99 -70.38
CA MET A 1 5.54 12.97 -69.52
C MET A 1 5.57 11.84 -68.49
N ARG A 2 6.70 11.56 -67.80
CA ARG A 2 6.82 10.49 -66.78
C ARG A 2 7.14 11.01 -65.35
N GLY A 3 7.25 12.33 -65.13
CA GLY A 3 7.65 12.90 -63.83
C GLY A 3 6.49 13.25 -62.90
N ILE A 4 5.25 13.41 -63.44
CA ILE A 4 4.08 13.86 -62.63
C ILE A 4 3.46 12.72 -61.82
N SER A 5 3.61 11.47 -62.27
CA SER A 5 2.99 10.28 -61.62
C SER A 5 3.65 9.91 -60.30
N ILE A 6 4.97 10.14 -60.16
CA ILE A 6 5.74 9.75 -58.97
C ILE A 6 5.51 10.72 -57.80
N THR A 7 5.32 11.99 -58.09
CA THR A 7 5.06 13.03 -57.05
C THR A 7 3.68 12.89 -56.42
N PHE A 8 2.66 12.49 -57.21
CA PHE A 8 1.32 12.20 -56.65
C PHE A 8 1.30 10.94 -55.79
N LEU A 9 2.10 9.91 -56.13
CA LEU A 9 2.21 8.68 -55.35
C LEU A 9 2.88 8.89 -54.00
N LEU A 10 3.94 9.74 -53.95
CA LEU A 10 4.65 10.09 -52.71
C LEU A 10 3.79 10.94 -51.78
N LEU A 11 3.02 11.91 -52.34
CA LEU A 11 2.09 12.71 -51.55
C LEU A 11 0.95 11.87 -50.95
N GLY A 12 0.42 10.87 -51.69
CA GLY A 12 -0.58 9.94 -51.19
C GLY A 12 -0.07 9.05 -50.06
N LEU A 13 1.17 8.57 -50.12
CA LEU A 13 1.79 7.75 -49.09
C LEU A 13 2.07 8.57 -47.82
N LEU A 14 2.50 9.83 -47.90
CA LEU A 14 2.71 10.70 -46.76
C LEU A 14 1.41 11.06 -46.06
N SER A 15 0.31 11.28 -46.81
CA SER A 15 -1.01 11.54 -46.23
C SER A 15 -1.59 10.33 -45.50
N ALA A 16 -1.38 9.13 -46.06
CA ALA A 16 -1.81 7.88 -45.43
C ALA A 16 -1.06 7.58 -44.14
N MET A 17 0.27 7.82 -44.12
CA MET A 17 1.06 7.66 -42.88
C MET A 17 0.68 8.68 -41.80
N ALA A 18 0.42 9.93 -42.18
CA ALA A 18 -0.03 10.96 -41.24
C ALA A 18 -1.41 10.62 -40.64
N PHE A 19 -2.32 10.08 -41.47
CA PHE A 19 -3.64 9.66 -40.98
C PHE A 19 -3.56 8.44 -40.08
N ALA A 20 -2.72 7.46 -40.41
CA ALA A 20 -2.47 6.27 -39.57
C ALA A 20 -1.83 6.68 -38.21
N TRP A 21 -0.87 7.62 -38.22
CA TRP A 21 -0.24 8.12 -37.00
C TRP A 21 -1.22 8.91 -36.12
N LEU A 22 -2.07 9.75 -36.69
CA LEU A 22 -3.13 10.47 -35.98
C LEU A 22 -4.19 9.53 -35.41
N SER A 23 -4.55 8.47 -36.13
CA SER A 23 -5.48 7.45 -35.66
C SER A 23 -4.87 6.61 -34.54
N TYR A 24 -3.60 6.22 -34.64
CA TYR A 24 -2.85 5.52 -33.61
C TYR A 24 -2.69 6.37 -32.34
N SER A 25 -2.37 7.68 -32.48
CA SER A 25 -2.24 8.58 -31.33
C SER A 25 -3.57 8.87 -30.63
N ARG A 26 -4.71 8.82 -31.35
CA ARG A 26 -6.05 8.93 -30.76
C ARG A 26 -6.48 7.67 -30.02
N THR A 27 -6.14 6.49 -30.52
CA THR A 27 -6.44 5.21 -29.85
C THR A 27 -5.56 5.00 -28.63
N SER A 28 -4.27 5.39 -28.65
CA SER A 28 -3.40 5.28 -27.48
C SER A 28 -3.80 6.24 -26.35
N LYS A 29 -4.38 7.41 -26.65
CA LYS A 29 -4.95 8.29 -25.64
C LYS A 29 -6.23 7.75 -24.99
N LYS A 30 -6.95 6.84 -25.67
CA LYS A 30 -8.18 6.23 -25.13
C LYS A 30 -7.90 5.01 -24.23
N LEU A 31 -6.67 4.47 -24.25
CA LEU A 31 -6.24 3.33 -23.42
C LEU A 31 -5.52 3.77 -22.13
N VAL A 32 -5.25 5.05 -21.95
CA VAL A 32 -4.92 5.58 -20.62
C VAL A 32 -6.26 5.73 -19.88
N GLY A 33 -6.72 4.61 -19.35
CA GLY A 33 -7.89 4.59 -18.48
C GLY A 33 -7.70 5.61 -17.37
N ASP A 34 -8.69 6.46 -17.19
CA ASP A 34 -8.85 7.36 -16.03
C ASP A 34 -8.86 6.50 -14.77
N HIS A 35 -7.67 6.17 -14.25
CA HIS A 35 -7.49 5.54 -12.93
C HIS A 35 -7.72 6.61 -11.87
N ARG A 36 -8.92 7.18 -11.84
CA ARG A 36 -9.39 7.77 -10.59
C ARG A 36 -9.44 6.65 -9.58
N PRO A 37 -8.77 6.76 -8.45
CA PRO A 37 -8.94 5.79 -7.38
C PRO A 37 -10.44 5.74 -7.07
N ILE A 38 -11.05 4.56 -7.22
CA ILE A 38 -12.42 4.32 -6.80
C ILE A 38 -12.38 4.48 -5.27
N VAL A 39 -12.65 5.69 -4.81
CA VAL A 39 -12.93 5.95 -3.39
C VAL A 39 -14.30 5.33 -3.15
N SER A 40 -14.32 4.07 -2.75
CA SER A 40 -15.52 3.42 -2.25
C SER A 40 -15.88 4.07 -0.92
N THR A 41 -16.70 5.11 -0.97
CA THR A 41 -17.21 5.89 0.18
C THR A 41 -18.30 5.18 0.98
N ASN A 42 -18.60 3.89 0.72
CA ASN A 42 -19.75 3.20 1.31
C ASN A 42 -19.41 2.06 2.28
N TYR A 43 -18.17 1.98 2.80
CA TYR A 43 -17.93 1.07 3.90
C TYR A 43 -18.42 1.71 5.21
N LYS A 44 -19.62 1.30 5.66
CA LYS A 44 -20.12 1.66 7.01
C LYS A 44 -19.29 0.88 8.05
N PHE A 45 -18.23 1.50 8.52
CA PHE A 45 -17.50 1.02 9.69
C PHE A 45 -18.47 0.97 10.89
N PRO A 46 -18.48 -0.11 11.70
CA PRO A 46 -19.17 -0.10 12.98
C PRO A 46 -18.67 1.10 13.80
N ILE A 47 -19.58 1.86 14.40
CA ILE A 47 -19.25 3.13 15.10
C ILE A 47 -18.13 2.94 16.13
N LYS A 48 -18.16 1.84 16.88
CA LYS A 48 -17.16 1.52 17.91
C LYS A 48 -15.75 1.31 17.33
N GLU A 49 -15.64 0.61 16.21
CA GLU A 49 -14.36 0.39 15.52
C GLU A 49 -13.81 1.69 14.95
N PHE A 50 -14.68 2.53 14.39
CA PHE A 50 -14.29 3.83 13.88
C PHE A 50 -13.77 4.75 14.99
N GLN A 51 -14.43 4.79 16.16
CA GLN A 51 -13.97 5.56 17.33
C GLN A 51 -12.61 5.06 17.84
N LYS A 52 -12.41 3.75 17.93
CA LYS A 52 -11.10 3.16 18.28
C LYS A 52 -10.00 3.66 17.34
N LEU A 53 -10.28 3.64 16.04
CA LEU A 53 -9.34 4.08 15.02
C LEU A 53 -9.07 5.58 15.09
N GLN A 54 -10.10 6.43 15.33
CA GLN A 54 -9.94 7.86 15.51
C GLN A 54 -9.07 8.19 16.73
N ASN A 55 -9.30 7.52 17.86
CA ASN A 55 -8.47 7.69 19.07
C ASN A 55 -7.01 7.33 18.76
N LYS A 56 -6.76 6.21 18.10
CA LYS A 56 -5.42 5.81 17.68
C LYS A 56 -4.80 6.80 16.70
N ALA A 57 -5.58 7.37 15.78
CA ALA A 57 -5.12 8.39 14.85
C ALA A 57 -4.78 9.71 15.56
N SER A 58 -5.51 10.08 16.61
CA SER A 58 -5.19 11.25 17.46
C SER A 58 -3.84 11.08 18.15
N ASP A 59 -3.60 9.90 18.74
CA ASP A 59 -2.30 9.56 19.34
C ASP A 59 -1.18 9.60 18.30
N ALA A 60 -1.42 9.01 17.11
CA ALA A 60 -0.48 9.00 15.99
C ALA A 60 -0.16 10.42 15.50
N LYS A 61 -1.15 11.31 15.43
CA LYS A 61 -0.98 12.71 15.04
C LYS A 61 -0.12 13.48 16.05
N THR A 62 -0.37 13.25 17.35
CA THR A 62 0.40 13.85 18.44
C THR A 62 1.86 13.38 18.37
N PHE A 63 2.09 12.08 18.25
CA PHE A 63 3.42 11.50 18.07
C PHE A 63 4.11 12.06 16.83
N SER A 64 3.43 12.07 15.67
CA SER A 64 4.01 12.56 14.41
C SER A 64 4.48 14.01 14.49
N LYS A 65 3.75 14.87 15.22
CA LYS A 65 4.14 16.27 15.44
C LYS A 65 5.39 16.38 16.32
N ALA A 66 5.44 15.61 17.40
CA ALA A 66 6.54 15.65 18.38
C ALA A 66 7.85 15.10 17.81
N ASP A 67 7.79 14.02 17.03
CA ASP A 67 8.95 13.25 16.60
C ASP A 67 9.30 13.45 15.10
N GLY A 68 8.76 14.50 14.48
CA GLY A 68 9.19 14.93 13.14
C GLY A 68 8.71 14.06 11.97
N PHE A 69 7.61 13.33 12.14
CA PHE A 69 6.97 12.54 11.10
C PHE A 69 6.05 13.39 10.20
N ASP A 70 5.53 12.79 9.12
CA ASP A 70 4.52 13.41 8.28
C ASP A 70 3.26 13.72 9.11
N THR A 71 2.73 14.93 8.96
CA THR A 71 1.55 15.40 9.69
C THR A 71 0.29 15.51 8.83
N SER A 72 0.35 15.00 7.61
CA SER A 72 -0.79 14.96 6.69
C SER A 72 -1.57 13.67 6.83
N PHE A 73 -0.88 12.55 7.04
CA PHE A 73 -1.46 11.22 7.16
C PHE A 73 -0.55 10.28 7.96
N CYS A 74 -1.09 9.14 8.36
CA CYS A 74 -0.34 7.99 8.86
C CYS A 74 -0.98 6.69 8.34
N PHE A 75 -0.28 5.57 8.59
CA PHE A 75 -0.80 4.23 8.37
C PHE A 75 -1.08 3.57 9.71
N LEU A 76 -2.26 2.96 9.83
CA LEU A 76 -2.73 2.27 11.03
C LEU A 76 -3.11 0.84 10.66
N ILE A 77 -2.60 -0.15 11.38
CA ILE A 77 -3.00 -1.55 11.25
C ILE A 77 -3.63 -1.99 12.55
N ASP A 78 -4.95 -2.24 12.52
CA ASP A 78 -5.69 -2.78 13.67
C ASP A 78 -5.70 -4.31 13.63
N MET A 79 -4.86 -4.92 14.43
CA MET A 79 -4.73 -6.37 14.49
C MET A 79 -5.89 -7.03 15.26
N SER A 80 -6.77 -6.28 15.93
CA SER A 80 -7.98 -6.83 16.53
C SER A 80 -9.02 -7.26 15.48
N LEU A 81 -8.92 -6.71 14.26
CA LEU A 81 -9.75 -7.11 13.13
C LEU A 81 -9.23 -8.39 12.48
N PRO A 82 -10.11 -9.25 11.94
CA PRO A 82 -9.71 -10.45 11.21
C PRO A 82 -8.86 -10.16 9.99
N ALA A 83 -7.99 -11.10 9.59
CA ALA A 83 -7.08 -10.91 8.45
C ALA A 83 -7.80 -10.77 7.10
N ASN A 84 -8.96 -11.40 6.97
CA ASN A 84 -9.82 -11.35 5.79
C ASN A 84 -10.71 -10.09 5.71
N ARG A 85 -10.55 -9.16 6.66
CA ARG A 85 -11.18 -7.84 6.67
C ARG A 85 -10.13 -6.76 6.46
N LYS A 86 -10.54 -5.62 5.89
CA LYS A 86 -9.68 -4.46 5.75
C LYS A 86 -9.31 -3.92 7.12
N ARG A 87 -8.05 -4.07 7.49
CA ARG A 87 -7.50 -3.67 8.79
C ARG A 87 -6.22 -2.84 8.69
N PHE A 88 -5.76 -2.55 7.47
CA PHE A 88 -4.74 -1.56 7.18
C PHE A 88 -5.42 -0.29 6.67
N PHE A 89 -5.26 0.82 7.36
CA PHE A 89 -5.92 2.09 7.08
C PHE A 89 -4.91 3.19 6.75
N ILE A 90 -5.21 3.95 5.72
CA ILE A 90 -4.59 5.24 5.44
C ILE A 90 -5.46 6.31 6.11
N TYR A 91 -4.96 6.93 7.17
CA TYR A 91 -5.70 7.94 7.92
C TYR A 91 -5.23 9.34 7.58
N ASN A 92 -6.15 10.18 7.12
CA ASN A 92 -5.86 11.57 6.77
C ASN A 92 -6.08 12.46 8.00
N PHE A 93 -5.01 13.04 8.53
CA PHE A 93 -5.05 13.88 9.73
C PHE A 93 -5.76 15.22 9.56
N LYS A 94 -5.82 15.75 8.32
CA LYS A 94 -6.50 17.04 8.05
C LYS A 94 -8.01 16.88 7.98
N LYS A 95 -8.46 15.79 7.33
CA LYS A 95 -9.88 15.49 7.14
C LYS A 95 -10.47 14.67 8.28
N ASP A 96 -9.64 14.20 9.21
CA ASP A 96 -9.99 13.31 10.32
C ASP A 96 -10.80 12.10 9.86
N THR A 97 -10.32 11.41 8.81
CA THR A 97 -11.04 10.31 8.19
C THR A 97 -10.11 9.27 7.56
N ILE A 98 -10.64 8.07 7.37
CA ILE A 98 -9.99 7.02 6.58
C ILE A 98 -10.04 7.44 5.11
N GLN A 99 -8.86 7.54 4.48
CA GLN A 99 -8.73 7.86 3.06
C GLN A 99 -8.82 6.62 2.18
N ASN A 100 -8.24 5.50 2.64
CA ASN A 100 -8.26 4.21 1.98
C ASN A 100 -7.98 3.09 2.99
N SER A 101 -8.30 1.85 2.61
CA SER A 101 -8.04 0.69 3.46
C SER A 101 -7.78 -0.56 2.62
N GLY A 102 -6.99 -1.50 3.16
CA GLY A 102 -6.64 -2.75 2.50
C GLY A 102 -6.53 -3.92 3.48
N LEU A 103 -6.45 -5.12 2.91
CA LEU A 103 -6.10 -6.31 3.66
C LEU A 103 -4.61 -6.28 3.98
N VAL A 104 -4.26 -6.89 5.10
CA VAL A 104 -2.86 -7.12 5.50
C VAL A 104 -2.73 -8.44 6.23
N ALA A 105 -1.76 -9.25 5.80
CA ALA A 105 -1.40 -10.51 6.47
C ALA A 105 -0.58 -10.23 7.75
N HIS A 106 -0.58 -11.19 8.65
CA HIS A 106 0.24 -11.20 9.86
C HIS A 106 1.21 -12.40 9.87
N GLY A 107 2.15 -12.40 10.82
CA GLY A 107 3.15 -13.45 10.95
C GLY A 107 2.58 -14.75 11.50
N ASN A 108 3.09 -15.87 10.98
CA ASN A 108 2.71 -17.23 11.39
C ASN A 108 3.42 -17.74 12.65
N CYS A 109 4.38 -16.98 13.19
CA CYS A 109 5.17 -17.34 14.37
C CYS A 109 5.87 -18.69 14.26
N ASN A 110 6.42 -19.00 13.07
CA ASN A 110 7.08 -20.28 12.74
C ASN A 110 6.16 -21.51 12.83
N GLN A 111 4.83 -21.32 12.75
CA GLN A 111 3.87 -22.39 12.63
C GLN A 111 3.52 -22.62 11.17
N TYR A 112 3.07 -23.83 10.81
CA TYR A 112 2.51 -24.07 9.48
C TYR A 112 1.32 -23.15 9.21
N TRP A 113 0.46 -23.02 10.24
CA TRP A 113 -0.66 -22.09 10.29
C TRP A 113 -0.88 -21.65 11.75
N LEU A 114 -0.87 -20.33 11.99
CA LEU A 114 -1.16 -19.78 13.32
C LEU A 114 -2.66 -19.55 13.45
N GLU A 115 -3.30 -20.31 14.33
CA GLU A 115 -4.66 -19.99 14.75
C GLU A 115 -4.66 -18.79 15.69
N GLY A 116 -5.57 -17.85 15.43
CA GLY A 116 -5.66 -16.62 16.20
C GLY A 116 -4.52 -15.64 15.94
N ARG A 117 -3.97 -15.03 16.99
CA ARG A 117 -2.93 -14.00 16.90
C ARG A 117 -1.90 -14.17 18.01
N LYS A 118 -0.64 -14.05 17.60
CA LYS A 118 0.51 -14.02 18.51
C LYS A 118 1.48 -12.96 18.00
N TYR A 119 2.07 -12.25 18.94
CA TYR A 119 3.01 -11.18 18.64
C TYR A 119 4.37 -11.48 19.24
N GLY A 120 5.43 -11.01 18.62
CA GLY A 120 6.79 -11.24 19.12
C GLY A 120 7.81 -10.33 18.45
N ASN A 121 8.93 -10.12 19.13
CA ASN A 121 10.02 -9.25 18.66
C ASN A 121 11.38 -9.96 18.60
N ASP A 122 11.44 -11.23 18.97
CA ASP A 122 12.70 -11.98 18.93
C ASP A 122 13.14 -12.24 17.49
N VAL A 123 14.45 -12.20 17.25
CA VAL A 123 15.00 -12.50 15.92
C VAL A 123 14.64 -13.94 15.54
N GLY A 124 14.10 -14.11 14.32
CA GLY A 124 13.67 -15.41 13.82
C GLY A 124 12.31 -15.91 14.30
N CYS A 125 11.56 -15.18 15.15
CA CYS A 125 10.29 -15.68 15.69
C CYS A 125 9.15 -15.81 14.67
N GLY A 126 9.27 -15.20 13.48
CA GLY A 126 8.21 -15.24 12.46
C GLY A 126 6.91 -14.52 12.85
N CYS A 127 6.85 -13.85 13.99
CA CYS A 127 5.65 -13.16 14.48
C CYS A 127 5.59 -11.71 14.00
N THR A 128 4.39 -11.16 13.85
CA THR A 128 4.20 -9.71 13.78
C THR A 128 4.58 -9.07 15.12
N SER A 129 5.23 -7.91 15.09
CA SER A 129 5.49 -7.09 16.29
C SER A 129 4.51 -5.92 16.33
N LEU A 130 3.90 -5.67 17.47
CA LEU A 130 3.07 -4.47 17.68
C LEU A 130 3.97 -3.26 17.96
N GLY A 131 3.47 -2.07 17.64
CA GLY A 131 4.14 -0.81 17.95
C GLY A 131 4.20 0.15 16.77
N LYS A 132 4.88 1.29 16.99
CA LYS A 132 5.13 2.33 16.00
C LYS A 132 6.36 1.98 15.16
N TYR A 133 6.29 2.29 13.87
CA TYR A 133 7.38 2.09 12.92
C TYR A 133 7.61 3.35 12.10
N ARG A 134 8.88 3.65 11.86
CA ARG A 134 9.28 4.56 10.80
C ARG A 134 9.41 3.77 9.50
N ILE A 135 8.67 4.17 8.47
CA ILE A 135 8.86 3.64 7.14
C ILE A 135 10.13 4.26 6.56
N GLY A 136 11.03 3.41 6.11
CA GLY A 136 12.31 3.81 5.53
C GLY A 136 12.37 3.66 4.02
N ASN A 137 13.60 3.58 3.50
CA ASN A 137 13.84 3.52 2.05
C ASN A 137 13.26 2.26 1.44
N SER A 138 12.77 2.39 0.21
CA SER A 138 12.35 1.27 -0.62
C SER A 138 13.57 0.56 -1.24
N TYR A 139 13.38 -0.71 -1.55
CA TYR A 139 14.30 -1.51 -2.36
C TYR A 139 13.52 -2.58 -3.12
N TYR A 140 14.14 -3.17 -4.12
CA TYR A 140 13.59 -4.32 -4.81
C TYR A 140 14.26 -5.58 -4.28
N GLY A 141 13.46 -6.46 -3.64
CA GLY A 141 13.89 -7.72 -3.07
C GLY A 141 13.19 -8.92 -3.70
N ARG A 142 13.24 -10.08 -3.00
CA ARG A 142 12.62 -11.33 -3.46
C ARG A 142 11.13 -11.20 -3.81
N PHE A 143 10.40 -10.30 -3.13
CA PHE A 143 8.97 -10.06 -3.32
C PHE A 143 8.68 -8.77 -4.09
N GLY A 144 9.62 -8.29 -4.91
CA GLY A 144 9.52 -7.03 -5.62
C GLY A 144 9.76 -5.82 -4.71
N LEU A 145 8.97 -4.76 -4.91
CA LEU A 145 9.08 -3.52 -4.13
C LEU A 145 8.75 -3.76 -2.66
N ALA A 146 9.66 -3.32 -1.79
CA ALA A 146 9.51 -3.39 -0.34
C ALA A 146 10.01 -2.10 0.33
N PHE A 147 9.44 -1.74 1.47
CA PHE A 147 9.86 -0.63 2.31
C PHE A 147 10.40 -1.16 3.64
N LYS A 148 11.61 -0.76 4.02
CA LYS A 148 12.20 -1.10 5.32
C LYS A 148 11.38 -0.53 6.45
N LEU A 149 11.21 -1.31 7.53
CA LEU A 149 10.50 -0.86 8.72
C LEU A 149 11.47 -0.79 9.91
N TYR A 150 11.53 0.36 10.55
CA TYR A 150 12.33 0.59 11.75
C TYR A 150 11.40 0.71 12.95
N GLY A 151 11.48 -0.23 13.88
CA GLY A 151 10.69 -0.23 15.11
C GLY A 151 11.11 0.91 16.05
N LEU A 152 10.12 1.57 16.64
CA LEU A 152 10.31 2.73 17.53
C LEU A 152 9.96 2.41 18.98
N ASP A 153 9.33 1.28 19.23
CA ASP A 153 8.93 0.82 20.55
C ASP A 153 9.75 -0.41 20.99
N LYS A 154 9.79 -0.70 22.29
CA LYS A 154 10.45 -1.90 22.82
C LYS A 154 9.86 -3.19 22.23
N THR A 155 8.57 -3.19 21.92
CA THR A 155 7.83 -4.32 21.35
C THR A 155 8.19 -4.65 19.90
N ASN A 156 8.89 -3.76 19.20
CA ASN A 156 9.31 -3.94 17.81
C ASN A 156 10.76 -3.47 17.53
N SER A 157 11.57 -3.26 18.57
CA SER A 157 12.94 -2.75 18.46
C SER A 157 13.84 -3.58 17.55
N ASN A 158 13.57 -4.88 17.39
CA ASN A 158 14.32 -5.78 16.52
C ASN A 158 13.80 -5.81 15.06
N ALA A 159 12.82 -4.99 14.70
CA ALA A 159 12.20 -5.05 13.38
C ALA A 159 13.23 -4.99 12.23
N PHE A 160 14.21 -4.08 12.32
CA PHE A 160 15.25 -3.96 11.30
C PHE A 160 16.15 -5.20 11.24
N ASN A 161 16.61 -5.72 12.37
CA ASN A 161 17.44 -6.92 12.46
C ASN A 161 16.71 -8.19 12.03
N ARG A 162 15.38 -8.18 12.13
CA ARG A 162 14.47 -9.23 11.68
C ARG A 162 14.10 -9.12 10.21
N TYR A 163 14.60 -8.10 9.50
CA TYR A 163 14.25 -7.80 8.11
C TYR A 163 12.75 -7.59 7.88
N VAL A 164 12.05 -7.02 8.87
CA VAL A 164 10.62 -6.70 8.73
C VAL A 164 10.45 -5.56 7.74
N VAL A 165 9.65 -5.81 6.71
CA VAL A 165 9.39 -4.86 5.61
C VAL A 165 7.91 -4.84 5.26
N LEU A 166 7.44 -3.70 4.77
CA LEU A 166 6.13 -3.58 4.12
C LEU A 166 6.29 -3.94 2.64
N HIS A 167 5.62 -4.99 2.19
CA HIS A 167 5.67 -5.44 0.80
C HIS A 167 4.34 -6.03 0.35
N ALA A 168 4.19 -6.22 -0.97
CA ALA A 168 3.04 -6.93 -1.51
C ALA A 168 3.33 -8.43 -1.65
N HIS A 169 2.24 -9.22 -1.65
CA HIS A 169 2.28 -10.62 -2.05
C HIS A 169 0.95 -11.01 -2.68
N ASP A 170 0.98 -11.79 -3.76
CA ASP A 170 -0.20 -12.17 -4.54
C ASP A 170 -1.20 -13.03 -3.77
N CYS A 171 -0.78 -13.67 -2.66
CA CYS A 171 -1.68 -14.41 -1.79
C CYS A 171 -2.60 -13.51 -0.92
N VAL A 172 -2.36 -12.19 -0.89
CA VAL A 172 -3.24 -11.25 -0.18
C VAL A 172 -4.23 -10.66 -1.19
N PRO A 173 -5.55 -10.94 -1.05
CA PRO A 173 -6.56 -10.42 -1.97
C PRO A 173 -6.70 -8.88 -1.91
N ASP A 174 -7.17 -8.27 -3.00
CA ASP A 174 -7.47 -6.83 -3.06
C ASP A 174 -8.79 -6.44 -2.35
N HIS A 175 -9.65 -7.41 -2.06
CA HIS A 175 -10.96 -7.23 -1.45
C HIS A 175 -11.15 -8.20 -0.30
N GLU A 176 -12.11 -7.90 0.57
CA GLU A 176 -12.46 -8.78 1.68
C GLU A 176 -12.98 -10.13 1.16
N VAL A 177 -12.59 -11.19 1.83
CA VAL A 177 -12.93 -12.58 1.47
C VAL A 177 -13.59 -13.28 2.67
N THR A 178 -14.25 -14.41 2.42
CA THR A 178 -14.82 -15.25 3.46
C THR A 178 -13.78 -16.14 4.11
N ASP A 179 -12.80 -16.56 3.30
CA ASP A 179 -11.74 -17.48 3.72
C ASP A 179 -10.59 -16.72 4.41
N GLU A 180 -9.70 -17.48 5.02
CA GLU A 180 -8.52 -16.91 5.66
C GLU A 180 -7.49 -16.39 4.62
N VAL A 181 -6.82 -15.31 4.98
CA VAL A 181 -5.72 -14.74 4.19
C VAL A 181 -4.42 -15.40 4.60
N CYS A 182 -3.52 -15.64 3.65
CA CYS A 182 -2.20 -16.20 3.90
C CYS A 182 -1.45 -15.46 5.03
N GLN A 183 -0.51 -16.15 5.65
CA GLN A 183 0.32 -15.61 6.73
C GLN A 183 1.75 -15.36 6.25
N SER A 184 2.45 -14.42 6.87
CA SER A 184 3.83 -14.06 6.61
C SER A 184 4.78 -14.64 7.64
N ASN A 185 6.08 -14.37 7.48
CA ASN A 185 7.08 -14.59 8.51
C ASN A 185 7.31 -13.33 9.38
N GLY A 186 6.23 -12.57 9.65
CA GLY A 186 6.26 -11.39 10.51
C GLY A 186 6.11 -10.05 9.78
N CYS A 187 6.36 -9.99 8.47
CA CYS A 187 6.17 -8.79 7.67
C CYS A 187 4.68 -8.45 7.49
N PRO A 188 4.26 -7.17 7.54
CA PRO A 188 2.97 -6.76 7.04
C PRO A 188 2.96 -6.91 5.49
N MET A 189 2.30 -7.97 5.00
CA MET A 189 2.10 -8.19 3.56
C MET A 189 0.74 -7.66 3.14
N VAL A 190 0.70 -6.91 2.05
CA VAL A 190 -0.53 -6.31 1.50
C VAL A 190 -0.79 -6.80 0.08
N ALA A 191 -1.99 -6.55 -0.44
CA ALA A 191 -2.31 -6.81 -1.83
C ALA A 191 -1.46 -5.94 -2.77
N THR A 192 -1.12 -6.47 -3.96
CA THR A 192 -0.29 -5.77 -4.95
C THR A 192 -0.89 -4.42 -5.36
N GLN A 193 -2.22 -4.34 -5.54
CA GLN A 193 -2.87 -3.08 -5.90
C GLN A 193 -2.87 -2.09 -4.74
N PHE A 194 -2.99 -2.56 -3.50
CA PHE A 194 -2.93 -1.68 -2.34
C PHE A 194 -1.51 -1.11 -2.13
N LEU A 195 -0.45 -1.89 -2.37
CA LEU A 195 0.92 -1.37 -2.33
C LEU A 195 1.14 -0.24 -3.36
N LYS A 196 0.53 -0.34 -4.56
CA LYS A 196 0.57 0.72 -5.58
C LYS A 196 -0.10 2.03 -5.12
N VAL A 197 -1.04 1.96 -4.17
CA VAL A 197 -1.63 3.15 -3.53
C VAL A 197 -0.67 3.71 -2.46
N LEU A 198 -0.02 2.85 -1.67
CA LEU A 198 0.88 3.26 -0.60
C LEU A 198 2.19 3.86 -1.14
N GLU A 199 2.74 3.29 -2.21
CA GLU A 199 4.04 3.67 -2.79
C GLU A 199 4.17 5.17 -3.07
N PRO A 200 3.29 5.82 -3.88
CA PRO A 200 3.42 7.24 -4.18
C PRO A 200 3.25 8.11 -2.93
N MET A 201 2.45 7.69 -1.95
CA MET A 201 2.29 8.40 -0.70
C MET A 201 3.58 8.37 0.14
N ILE A 202 4.20 7.20 0.25
CA ILE A 202 5.46 7.04 1.00
C ILE A 202 6.59 7.81 0.32
N LYS A 203 6.76 7.65 -1.02
CA LYS A 203 7.82 8.29 -1.79
C LYS A 203 7.64 9.81 -1.92
N GLY A 204 6.40 10.30 -1.94
CA GLY A 204 6.07 11.72 -2.04
C GLY A 204 6.09 12.47 -0.70
N ALA A 205 6.16 11.77 0.42
CA ALA A 205 6.20 12.38 1.74
C ALA A 205 7.54 13.10 1.98
N LYS A 206 7.47 14.37 2.45
CA LYS A 206 8.68 15.17 2.77
C LYS A 206 9.33 14.78 4.10
N LYS A 207 8.59 14.08 4.95
CA LYS A 207 9.01 13.57 6.25
C LYS A 207 8.73 12.08 6.34
N PRO A 208 9.39 11.32 7.23
CA PRO A 208 9.10 9.91 7.42
C PRO A 208 7.62 9.67 7.67
N VAL A 209 7.07 8.60 7.11
CA VAL A 209 5.68 8.19 7.34
C VAL A 209 5.63 7.26 8.56
N LEU A 210 4.71 7.54 9.47
CA LEU A 210 4.41 6.68 10.61
C LEU A 210 3.51 5.53 10.17
N LEU A 211 3.91 4.29 10.48
CA LEU A 211 3.06 3.12 10.49
C LEU A 211 2.89 2.67 11.95
N TRP A 212 1.66 2.44 12.40
CA TRP A 212 1.39 1.93 13.74
C TRP A 212 0.58 0.63 13.66
N ILE A 213 1.18 -0.47 14.16
CA ILE A 213 0.52 -1.78 14.28
C ILE A 213 0.07 -1.93 15.73
N PHE A 214 -1.23 -2.12 15.95
CA PHE A 214 -1.82 -2.18 17.29
C PHE A 214 -2.96 -3.20 17.36
N GLU A 215 -3.40 -3.51 18.57
CA GLU A 215 -4.55 -4.36 18.86
C GLU A 215 -5.54 -3.67 19.79
#